data_f9ef4eaa8b7cebaea1bcdd1f859aa0ed
#
_entry.id   f9ef4eaa8b7cebaea1bcdd1f859aa0ed
#
_cell.length_a   1.000
_cell.length_b   1.000
_cell.length_c   1.000
_cell.angle_alpha   90.00
_cell.angle_beta   90.00
_cell.angle_gamma   90.00
#
_symmetry.space_group_name_H-M   'P 1'
#
loop_
_entity.id
_entity.type
_entity.pdbx_description
1 polymer ?
#
loop_
_entity_poly.entity_id
_entity_poly.type
_entity_poly.pdbx_seq_one_letter_code
_entity_poly.pdbx_strand_id
1 'polypeptide(L)'
;KAHEAEVEAHPDSQVSLTDPDARSMMKAGGGSTVGYNVQTAVDIKHHLIAAHEVTNATTDRGQLASMADQAAAALEAESLTVIADPGYYKGEEIADCYASGIKALVPKVDTTGSKAKGQYSKADFRYDAEHNEYICPAGQRLTYRFDSVEKGKTLWIYETNQCTTCPLQSKCTTSKAKRIKRWEKEEILDAADALLKQNPDAMRQRKRLVEHPYGTIKHWMGSTHFLMK
;
A
#
# COMPACT_ATOMS: atom_id res chain seq x y z
N LYS A 1 -16.12 28.02 18.94
CA LYS A 1 -16.01 27.23 20.19
C LYS A 1 -15.83 25.72 19.94
N ALA A 2 -16.69 25.04 19.13
CA ALA A 2 -16.53 23.61 18.83
C ALA A 2 -15.22 23.34 18.04
N HIS A 3 -14.95 24.14 17.01
CA HIS A 3 -13.73 24.04 16.20
C HIS A 3 -12.46 24.43 16.95
N GLU A 4 -12.56 25.40 17.88
CA GLU A 4 -11.44 25.77 18.75
C GLU A 4 -11.03 24.58 19.66
N ALA A 5 -12.02 23.89 20.23
CA ALA A 5 -11.78 22.72 21.06
C ALA A 5 -11.17 21.54 20.26
N GLU A 6 -11.56 21.38 19.00
CA GLU A 6 -11.01 20.32 18.11
C GLU A 6 -9.56 20.63 17.73
N VAL A 7 -9.23 21.88 17.41
CA VAL A 7 -7.86 22.33 17.14
C VAL A 7 -6.98 22.24 18.38
N GLU A 8 -7.52 22.58 19.58
CA GLU A 8 -6.80 22.41 20.83
C GLU A 8 -6.52 20.95 21.18
N ALA A 9 -7.47 20.04 20.87
CA ALA A 9 -7.31 18.60 21.10
C ALA A 9 -6.29 17.97 20.13
N HIS A 10 -6.18 18.51 18.92
CA HIS A 10 -5.33 18.01 17.85
C HIS A 10 -4.56 19.16 17.17
N PRO A 11 -3.50 19.71 17.78
CA PRO A 11 -2.80 20.91 17.29
C PRO A 11 -2.23 20.79 15.88
N ASP A 12 -1.93 19.56 15.45
CA ASP A 12 -1.38 19.26 14.12
C ASP A 12 -2.48 19.00 13.05
N SER A 13 -3.76 19.03 13.41
CA SER A 13 -4.85 18.79 12.48
C SER A 13 -5.31 20.10 11.80
N GLN A 14 -5.51 20.03 10.48
CA GLN A 14 -6.10 21.12 9.72
C GLN A 14 -7.63 20.94 9.72
N VAL A 15 -8.34 21.94 10.23
CA VAL A 15 -9.82 21.97 10.26
C VAL A 15 -10.32 22.98 9.25
N SER A 16 -11.22 22.57 8.35
CA SER A 16 -11.91 23.49 7.45
C SER A 16 -13.02 24.21 8.20
N LEU A 17 -13.06 25.54 8.11
CA LEU A 17 -14.10 26.34 8.78
C LEU A 17 -15.48 26.20 8.12
N THR A 18 -15.51 25.82 6.84
CA THR A 18 -16.76 25.64 6.08
C THR A 18 -17.30 24.23 6.14
N ASP A 19 -16.39 23.24 6.30
CA ASP A 19 -16.74 21.82 6.39
C ASP A 19 -15.68 21.12 7.27
N PRO A 20 -15.96 20.93 8.56
CA PRO A 20 -15.00 20.38 9.52
C PRO A 20 -14.56 18.94 9.20
N ASP A 21 -15.37 18.18 8.46
CA ASP A 21 -15.07 16.79 8.09
C ASP A 21 -14.12 16.71 6.88
N ALA A 22 -14.08 17.76 6.05
CA ALA A 22 -13.17 17.80 4.91
C ALA A 22 -11.69 17.88 5.35
N ARG A 23 -10.79 17.30 4.56
CA ARG A 23 -9.35 17.26 4.84
C ARG A 23 -8.55 17.82 3.66
N SER A 24 -7.34 18.28 3.95
CA SER A 24 -6.41 18.72 2.91
C SER A 24 -5.87 17.51 2.15
N MET A 25 -6.31 17.35 0.91
CA MET A 25 -5.93 16.26 0.00
C MET A 25 -4.81 16.72 -0.92
N MET A 26 -3.75 15.95 -1.05
CA MET A 26 -2.65 16.26 -1.98
C MET A 26 -3.07 15.98 -3.42
N LYS A 27 -2.74 16.91 -4.32
CA LYS A 27 -3.01 16.75 -5.77
C LYS A 27 -1.83 16.08 -6.47
N ALA A 28 -2.13 15.27 -7.48
CA ALA A 28 -1.13 14.84 -8.45
C ALA A 28 -0.55 16.09 -9.14
N GLY A 29 0.77 16.27 -9.09
CA GLY A 29 1.42 17.47 -9.63
C GLY A 29 1.72 18.57 -8.60
N GLY A 30 1.40 18.35 -7.33
CA GLY A 30 1.72 19.24 -6.22
C GLY A 30 0.56 20.15 -5.80
N GLY A 31 0.69 20.73 -4.61
CA GLY A 31 -0.36 21.48 -3.95
C GLY A 31 -1.40 20.58 -3.27
N SER A 32 -2.36 21.22 -2.61
CA SER A 32 -3.46 20.54 -1.91
C SER A 32 -4.80 21.19 -2.22
N THR A 33 -5.87 20.45 -1.95
CA THR A 33 -7.24 20.95 -1.98
C THR A 33 -7.99 20.40 -0.79
N VAL A 34 -8.89 21.20 -0.22
CA VAL A 34 -9.78 20.73 0.84
C VAL A 34 -10.92 19.95 0.19
N GLY A 35 -11.20 18.76 0.70
CA GLY A 35 -12.25 17.89 0.14
C GLY A 35 -12.25 16.50 0.76
N TYR A 36 -12.84 15.57 0.02
CA TYR A 36 -12.98 14.17 0.37
C TYR A 36 -12.26 13.28 -0.64
N ASN A 37 -11.91 12.09 -0.20
CA ASN A 37 -11.39 11.02 -1.04
C ASN A 37 -12.54 10.10 -1.45
N VAL A 38 -12.76 9.95 -2.74
CA VAL A 38 -13.82 9.09 -3.29
C VAL A 38 -13.19 7.80 -3.80
N GLN A 39 -13.52 6.71 -3.16
CA GLN A 39 -13.11 5.37 -3.52
C GLN A 39 -14.14 4.74 -4.45
N THR A 40 -13.71 3.99 -5.46
CA THR A 40 -14.60 3.23 -6.34
C THR A 40 -14.01 1.89 -6.69
N ALA A 41 -14.82 0.85 -6.65
CA ALA A 41 -14.52 -0.46 -7.21
C ALA A 41 -15.29 -0.65 -8.52
N VAL A 42 -14.60 -0.98 -9.60
CA VAL A 42 -15.18 -1.15 -10.93
C VAL A 42 -15.11 -2.61 -11.35
N ASP A 43 -16.24 -3.20 -11.71
CA ASP A 43 -16.30 -4.55 -12.29
C ASP A 43 -15.66 -4.56 -13.68
N ILE A 44 -14.66 -5.41 -13.83
CA ILE A 44 -13.88 -5.55 -15.07
C ILE A 44 -14.73 -6.09 -16.23
N LYS A 45 -15.71 -6.92 -15.94
CA LYS A 45 -16.53 -7.60 -16.95
C LYS A 45 -17.60 -6.68 -17.55
N HIS A 46 -18.27 -5.91 -16.71
CA HIS A 46 -19.39 -5.09 -17.15
C HIS A 46 -19.07 -3.59 -17.17
N HIS A 47 -17.90 -3.19 -16.69
CA HIS A 47 -17.43 -1.80 -16.61
C HIS A 47 -18.34 -0.88 -15.76
N LEU A 48 -18.97 -1.47 -14.74
CA LEU A 48 -19.87 -0.77 -13.83
C LEU A 48 -19.16 -0.55 -12.49
N ILE A 49 -19.54 0.54 -11.81
CA ILE A 49 -19.12 0.77 -10.43
C ILE A 49 -19.90 -0.20 -9.55
N ALA A 50 -19.20 -1.19 -8.98
CA ALA A 50 -19.78 -2.18 -8.07
C ALA A 50 -19.91 -1.65 -6.65
N ALA A 51 -18.96 -0.85 -6.19
CA ALA A 51 -18.99 -0.21 -4.88
C ALA A 51 -18.34 1.17 -4.92
N HIS A 52 -18.77 2.06 -4.03
CA HIS A 52 -18.16 3.37 -3.85
C HIS A 52 -18.26 3.80 -2.40
N GLU A 53 -17.29 4.58 -1.97
CA GLU A 53 -17.23 5.15 -0.63
C GLU A 53 -16.65 6.57 -0.69
N VAL A 54 -17.18 7.46 0.14
CA VAL A 54 -16.64 8.81 0.33
C VAL A 54 -16.02 8.85 1.73
N THR A 55 -14.74 9.08 1.79
CA THR A 55 -13.98 9.12 3.04
C THR A 55 -13.17 10.43 3.17
N ASN A 56 -12.85 10.81 4.37
CA ASN A 56 -11.92 11.91 4.64
C ASN A 56 -10.47 11.45 4.85
N ALA A 57 -10.18 10.17 4.59
CA ALA A 57 -8.82 9.67 4.60
C ALA A 57 -7.97 10.36 3.52
N THR A 58 -6.85 10.95 3.90
CA THR A 58 -5.98 11.72 3.00
C THR A 58 -5.12 10.85 2.09
N THR A 59 -5.14 9.52 2.29
CA THR A 59 -4.39 8.54 1.51
C THR A 59 -5.26 7.31 1.24
N ASP A 60 -4.97 6.59 0.15
CA ASP A 60 -5.66 5.34 -0.20
C ASP A 60 -5.19 4.13 0.63
N ARG A 61 -4.12 4.31 1.41
CA ARG A 61 -3.63 3.29 2.34
C ARG A 61 -4.65 3.04 3.44
N GLY A 62 -5.14 1.83 3.55
CA GLY A 62 -6.17 1.47 4.53
C GLY A 62 -7.60 1.51 3.96
N GLN A 63 -7.73 1.63 2.63
CA GLN A 63 -9.03 1.60 1.97
C GLN A 63 -9.26 0.32 1.15
N LEU A 64 -8.21 -0.50 0.97
CA LEU A 64 -8.26 -1.66 0.07
C LEU A 64 -9.22 -2.74 0.56
N ALA A 65 -9.10 -3.17 1.81
CA ALA A 65 -9.87 -4.29 2.35
C ALA A 65 -11.37 -3.94 2.42
N SER A 66 -11.73 -2.78 2.98
CA SER A 66 -13.12 -2.32 3.03
C SER A 66 -13.77 -2.24 1.65
N MET A 67 -13.08 -1.65 0.67
CA MET A 67 -13.60 -1.54 -0.70
C MET A 67 -13.72 -2.90 -1.39
N ALA A 68 -12.78 -3.82 -1.11
CA ALA A 68 -12.82 -5.17 -1.65
C ALA A 68 -14.00 -5.97 -1.09
N ASP A 69 -14.25 -5.89 0.22
CA ASP A 69 -15.38 -6.55 0.88
C ASP A 69 -16.72 -5.99 0.40
N GLN A 70 -16.84 -4.66 0.24
CA GLN A 70 -18.04 -4.02 -0.34
C GLN A 70 -18.29 -4.48 -1.78
N ALA A 71 -17.24 -4.58 -2.60
CA ALA A 71 -17.35 -5.06 -3.97
C ALA A 71 -17.74 -6.53 -4.03
N ALA A 72 -17.17 -7.39 -3.16
CA ALA A 72 -17.53 -8.80 -3.08
C ALA A 72 -19.01 -8.98 -2.70
N ALA A 73 -19.48 -8.21 -1.72
CA ALA A 73 -20.89 -8.22 -1.29
C ALA A 73 -21.84 -7.75 -2.40
N ALA A 74 -21.51 -6.64 -3.09
CA ALA A 74 -22.34 -6.10 -4.15
C ALA A 74 -22.41 -7.01 -5.39
N LEU A 75 -21.36 -7.80 -5.64
CA LEU A 75 -21.30 -8.73 -6.77
C LEU A 75 -21.76 -10.16 -6.39
N GLU A 76 -22.12 -10.38 -5.13
CA GLU A 76 -22.45 -11.71 -4.58
C GLU A 76 -21.37 -12.75 -4.93
N ALA A 77 -20.11 -12.33 -4.87
CA ALA A 77 -18.98 -13.14 -5.35
C ALA A 77 -18.36 -13.96 -4.21
N GLU A 78 -18.35 -15.29 -4.34
CA GLU A 78 -17.67 -16.18 -3.39
C GLU A 78 -16.14 -16.06 -3.45
N SER A 79 -15.60 -15.62 -4.59
CA SER A 79 -14.17 -15.35 -4.76
C SER A 79 -13.97 -14.12 -5.63
N LEU A 80 -13.05 -13.24 -5.23
CA LEU A 80 -12.75 -12.01 -5.94
C LEU A 80 -11.24 -11.82 -6.09
N THR A 81 -10.84 -11.27 -7.21
CA THR A 81 -9.48 -10.73 -7.39
C THR A 81 -9.57 -9.22 -7.59
N VAL A 82 -8.98 -8.46 -6.69
CA VAL A 82 -8.94 -6.99 -6.77
C VAL A 82 -7.59 -6.53 -7.34
N ILE A 83 -7.62 -5.51 -8.17
CA ILE A 83 -6.43 -4.89 -8.75
C ILE A 83 -6.43 -3.42 -8.33
N ALA A 84 -5.43 -3.00 -7.58
CA ALA A 84 -5.32 -1.62 -7.11
C ALA A 84 -3.94 -1.02 -7.45
N ASP A 85 -3.84 0.31 -7.42
CA ASP A 85 -2.56 0.97 -7.68
C ASP A 85 -1.61 0.91 -6.47
N PRO A 86 -0.34 1.30 -6.66
CA PRO A 86 0.64 1.27 -5.57
C PRO A 86 0.28 2.12 -4.35
N GLY A 87 -0.62 3.11 -4.49
CA GLY A 87 -1.11 3.95 -3.39
C GLY A 87 -1.84 3.17 -2.32
N TYR A 88 -2.50 2.08 -2.70
CA TYR A 88 -3.21 1.17 -1.79
C TYR A 88 -2.28 0.17 -1.06
N TYR A 89 -0.99 0.11 -1.42
CA TYR A 89 -0.12 -0.91 -0.85
C TYR A 89 0.07 -0.72 0.65
N LYS A 90 -0.53 -1.60 1.44
CA LYS A 90 -0.34 -1.73 2.89
C LYS A 90 -0.47 -3.21 3.25
N GLY A 91 0.54 -3.76 3.92
CA GLY A 91 0.62 -5.19 4.17
C GLY A 91 -0.57 -5.75 4.93
N GLU A 92 -1.08 -5.02 5.93
CA GLU A 92 -2.26 -5.40 6.70
C GLU A 92 -3.49 -5.52 5.81
N GLU A 93 -3.77 -4.52 4.98
CA GLU A 93 -4.92 -4.50 4.08
C GLU A 93 -4.90 -5.70 3.10
N ILE A 94 -3.70 -6.02 2.58
CA ILE A 94 -3.53 -7.19 1.72
C ILE A 94 -3.81 -8.48 2.51
N ALA A 95 -3.32 -8.57 3.75
CA ALA A 95 -3.57 -9.73 4.61
C ALA A 95 -5.06 -9.85 4.99
N ASP A 96 -5.74 -8.73 5.22
CA ASP A 96 -7.18 -8.70 5.52
C ASP A 96 -8.00 -9.14 4.30
N CYS A 97 -7.66 -8.68 3.08
CA CYS A 97 -8.27 -9.21 1.85
C CYS A 97 -8.13 -10.73 1.75
N TYR A 98 -6.93 -11.27 2.00
CA TYR A 98 -6.71 -12.72 1.94
C TYR A 98 -7.49 -13.47 3.03
N ALA A 99 -7.66 -12.88 4.21
CA ALA A 99 -8.50 -13.45 5.28
C ALA A 99 -9.98 -13.54 4.87
N SER A 100 -10.47 -12.57 4.07
CA SER A 100 -11.82 -12.57 3.45
C SER A 100 -11.90 -13.43 2.17
N GLY A 101 -10.86 -14.19 1.81
CA GLY A 101 -10.84 -14.99 0.58
C GLY A 101 -10.63 -14.18 -0.71
N ILE A 102 -10.27 -12.92 -0.60
CA ILE A 102 -10.05 -12.00 -1.72
C ILE A 102 -8.57 -11.93 -2.08
N LYS A 103 -8.23 -12.14 -3.35
CA LYS A 103 -6.87 -12.01 -3.86
C LYS A 103 -6.58 -10.56 -4.23
N ALA A 104 -5.50 -9.98 -3.69
CA ALA A 104 -5.11 -8.59 -3.95
C ALA A 104 -3.88 -8.50 -4.86
N LEU A 105 -4.00 -7.82 -5.99
CA LEU A 105 -2.94 -7.51 -6.94
C LEU A 105 -2.57 -6.03 -6.79
N VAL A 106 -1.63 -5.73 -5.91
CA VAL A 106 -1.18 -4.36 -5.60
C VAL A 106 0.34 -4.29 -5.70
N PRO A 107 0.90 -3.43 -6.57
CA PRO A 107 2.35 -3.33 -6.72
C PRO A 107 3.02 -2.81 -5.45
N LYS A 108 4.07 -3.50 -5.02
CA LYS A 108 4.88 -3.09 -3.88
C LYS A 108 5.68 -1.83 -4.19
N VAL A 109 5.61 -0.83 -3.31
CA VAL A 109 6.42 0.38 -3.40
C VAL A 109 7.60 0.28 -2.44
N ASP A 110 8.81 0.51 -2.94
CA ASP A 110 9.98 0.65 -2.08
C ASP A 110 10.04 2.07 -1.51
N THR A 111 9.64 2.20 -0.25
CA THR A 111 9.64 3.47 0.49
C THR A 111 10.89 3.69 1.34
N THR A 112 11.89 2.79 1.28
CA THR A 112 13.06 2.84 2.17
C THR A 112 14.06 3.94 1.82
N GLY A 113 13.99 4.52 0.62
CA GLY A 113 14.97 5.46 0.11
C GLY A 113 16.38 4.86 -0.11
N SER A 114 16.53 3.55 0.09
CA SER A 114 17.82 2.86 -0.09
C SER A 114 18.34 2.98 -1.51
N LYS A 115 17.47 2.81 -2.50
CA LYS A 115 17.83 2.95 -3.92
C LYS A 115 18.31 4.36 -4.28
N ALA A 116 17.67 5.40 -3.74
CA ALA A 116 18.08 6.80 -3.94
C ALA A 116 19.48 7.07 -3.36
N LYS A 117 19.89 6.33 -2.34
CA LYS A 117 21.23 6.38 -1.73
C LYS A 117 22.23 5.43 -2.39
N GLY A 118 21.87 4.75 -3.48
CA GLY A 118 22.70 3.73 -4.12
C GLY A 118 22.90 2.47 -3.26
N GLN A 119 22.03 2.23 -2.30
CA GLN A 119 22.12 1.08 -1.39
C GLN A 119 21.11 -0.01 -1.75
N TYR A 120 21.46 -1.25 -1.44
CA TYR A 120 20.56 -2.38 -1.57
C TYR A 120 19.33 -2.23 -0.65
N SER A 121 18.16 -2.50 -1.21
CA SER A 121 16.87 -2.57 -0.52
C SER A 121 16.56 -4.03 -0.10
N LYS A 122 15.48 -4.27 0.63
CA LYS A 122 15.04 -5.62 0.98
C LYS A 122 14.80 -6.49 -0.27
N ALA A 123 14.36 -5.90 -1.38
CA ALA A 123 14.08 -6.62 -2.63
C ALA A 123 15.34 -7.26 -3.26
N ASP A 124 16.53 -6.77 -2.92
CA ASP A 124 17.79 -7.32 -3.40
C ASP A 124 18.28 -8.55 -2.59
N PHE A 125 17.53 -8.91 -1.54
CA PHE A 125 17.80 -10.07 -0.68
C PHE A 125 16.77 -11.16 -1.00
N ARG A 126 17.25 -12.34 -1.37
CA ARG A 126 16.39 -13.48 -1.68
C ARG A 126 16.05 -14.25 -0.40
N TYR A 127 14.78 -14.43 -0.11
CA TYR A 127 14.33 -15.29 0.99
C TYR A 127 14.41 -16.77 0.55
N ASP A 128 14.97 -17.58 1.41
CA ASP A 128 15.00 -19.04 1.31
C ASP A 128 14.05 -19.62 2.36
N ALA A 129 12.87 -20.04 1.89
CA ALA A 129 11.82 -20.54 2.79
C ALA A 129 12.17 -21.91 3.39
N GLU A 130 12.96 -22.74 2.71
CA GLU A 130 13.35 -24.06 3.17
C GLU A 130 14.26 -23.97 4.41
N HIS A 131 15.17 -22.99 4.42
CA HIS A 131 16.12 -22.78 5.51
C HIS A 131 15.72 -21.63 6.44
N ASN A 132 14.62 -20.95 6.16
CA ASN A 132 14.17 -19.75 6.91
C ASN A 132 15.30 -18.71 7.07
N GLU A 133 15.89 -18.29 5.95
CA GLU A 133 17.00 -17.33 5.93
C GLU A 133 16.95 -16.42 4.70
N TYR A 134 17.72 -15.35 4.70
CA TYR A 134 17.90 -14.49 3.53
C TYR A 134 19.29 -14.66 2.94
N ILE A 135 19.40 -14.63 1.62
CA ILE A 135 20.67 -14.60 0.89
C ILE A 135 20.89 -13.18 0.39
N CYS A 136 21.98 -12.55 0.79
CA CYS A 136 22.32 -11.18 0.40
C CYS A 136 22.98 -11.12 -0.99
N PRO A 137 23.12 -9.92 -1.60
CA PRO A 137 23.79 -9.76 -2.90
C PRO A 137 25.23 -10.24 -2.95
N ALA A 138 25.92 -10.37 -1.80
CA ALA A 138 27.26 -10.95 -1.69
C ALA A 138 27.24 -12.49 -1.48
N GLY A 139 26.07 -13.13 -1.58
CA GLY A 139 25.93 -14.58 -1.38
C GLY A 139 25.97 -15.04 0.07
N GLN A 140 26.02 -14.12 1.05
CA GLN A 140 26.05 -14.51 2.47
C GLN A 140 24.63 -14.80 2.97
N ARG A 141 24.53 -15.77 3.89
CA ARG A 141 23.28 -16.16 4.54
C ARG A 141 23.04 -15.28 5.78
N LEU A 142 21.85 -14.68 5.85
CA LEU A 142 21.35 -13.96 7.01
C LEU A 142 20.36 -14.89 7.72
N THR A 143 20.75 -15.37 8.88
CA THR A 143 19.94 -16.27 9.69
C THR A 143 19.02 -15.48 10.61
N TYR A 144 17.89 -16.09 11.01
CA TYR A 144 17.03 -15.54 12.05
C TYR A 144 17.81 -15.30 13.35
N ARG A 145 17.52 -14.21 14.04
CA ARG A 145 18.15 -13.82 15.30
C ARG A 145 17.18 -13.69 16.45
N PHE A 146 16.15 -12.88 16.27
CA PHE A 146 15.16 -12.57 17.30
C PHE A 146 13.90 -11.92 16.69
N ASP A 147 12.84 -11.87 17.50
CA ASP A 147 11.62 -11.14 17.17
C ASP A 147 11.70 -9.70 17.67
N SER A 148 11.07 -8.78 16.93
CA SER A 148 10.88 -7.40 17.31
C SER A 148 9.42 -7.01 17.04
N VAL A 149 8.81 -6.30 17.98
CA VAL A 149 7.46 -5.77 17.78
C VAL A 149 7.56 -4.29 17.43
N GLU A 150 7.08 -3.93 16.24
CA GLU A 150 7.05 -2.56 15.77
C GLU A 150 5.66 -2.19 15.26
N LYS A 151 5.05 -1.15 15.82
CA LYS A 151 3.70 -0.68 15.46
C LYS A 151 2.65 -1.82 15.46
N GLY A 152 2.72 -2.69 16.46
CA GLY A 152 1.79 -3.82 16.60
C GLY A 152 2.04 -5.02 15.69
N LYS A 153 3.15 -5.03 14.93
CA LYS A 153 3.55 -6.15 14.07
C LYS A 153 4.71 -6.91 14.67
N THR A 154 4.65 -8.23 14.64
CA THR A 154 5.79 -9.10 14.92
C THR A 154 6.69 -9.18 13.69
N LEU A 155 7.93 -8.78 13.84
CA LEU A 155 8.96 -8.78 12.80
C LEU A 155 10.07 -9.73 13.18
N TRP A 156 10.38 -10.67 12.30
CA TRP A 156 11.54 -11.53 12.40
C TRP A 156 12.76 -10.82 11.84
N ILE A 157 13.84 -10.78 12.63
CA ILE A 157 15.08 -10.09 12.30
C ILE A 157 16.12 -11.09 11.83
N TYR A 158 16.65 -10.84 10.64
CA TYR A 158 17.70 -11.65 10.01
C TYR A 158 18.98 -10.84 9.86
N GLU A 159 20.12 -11.38 10.24
CA GLU A 159 21.43 -10.74 10.08
C GLU A 159 22.55 -11.75 9.92
N THR A 160 23.74 -11.27 9.51
CA THR A 160 24.96 -12.06 9.41
C THR A 160 26.13 -11.28 10.01
N ASN A 161 27.11 -11.98 10.56
CA ASN A 161 28.34 -11.39 11.09
C ASN A 161 29.38 -11.09 10.01
N GLN A 162 29.14 -11.48 8.75
CA GLN A 162 30.08 -11.33 7.64
C GLN A 162 30.08 -9.92 7.00
N CYS A 163 29.24 -9.02 7.48
CA CYS A 163 29.11 -7.68 6.90
C CYS A 163 30.36 -6.81 7.07
N THR A 164 31.10 -6.95 8.17
CA THR A 164 32.28 -6.13 8.49
C THR A 164 33.45 -6.33 7.53
N THR A 165 33.57 -7.49 6.92
CA THR A 165 34.62 -7.85 5.95
C THR A 165 34.08 -7.89 4.51
N CYS A 166 32.83 -7.51 4.30
CA CYS A 166 32.16 -7.63 3.00
C CYS A 166 32.56 -6.46 2.08
N PRO A 167 33.04 -6.74 0.84
CA PRO A 167 33.39 -5.70 -0.11
C PRO A 167 32.19 -4.85 -0.58
N LEU A 168 30.96 -5.36 -0.39
CA LEU A 168 29.72 -4.65 -0.74
C LEU A 168 29.10 -3.90 0.44
N GLN A 169 29.77 -3.83 1.62
CA GLN A 169 29.21 -3.22 2.82
C GLN A 169 28.73 -1.78 2.59
N SER A 170 29.52 -0.95 1.92
CA SER A 170 29.18 0.46 1.65
C SER A 170 27.90 0.65 0.82
N LYS A 171 27.63 -0.30 -0.10
CA LYS A 171 26.39 -0.34 -0.90
C LYS A 171 25.23 -1.03 -0.16
N CYS A 172 25.46 -1.56 1.01
CA CYS A 172 24.47 -2.35 1.75
C CYS A 172 23.98 -1.63 3.00
N THR A 173 24.91 -1.12 3.82
CA THR A 173 24.58 -0.48 5.08
C THR A 173 25.70 0.44 5.56
N THR A 174 25.32 1.48 6.30
CA THR A 174 26.24 2.34 7.06
C THR A 174 26.52 1.79 8.47
N SER A 175 25.77 0.78 8.90
CA SER A 175 25.94 0.13 10.20
C SER A 175 26.90 -1.04 10.12
N LYS A 176 27.28 -1.63 11.28
CA LYS A 176 28.15 -2.81 11.36
C LYS A 176 27.59 -4.02 10.59
N ALA A 177 26.25 -4.19 10.59
CA ALA A 177 25.57 -5.26 9.88
C ALA A 177 24.25 -4.78 9.28
N LYS A 178 23.88 -5.34 8.13
CA LYS A 178 22.55 -5.17 7.53
C LYS A 178 21.59 -6.10 8.24
N ARG A 179 20.45 -5.54 8.68
CA ARG A 179 19.32 -6.29 9.20
C ARG A 179 18.19 -6.30 8.17
N ILE A 180 17.63 -7.47 7.93
CA ILE A 180 16.42 -7.64 7.15
C ILE A 180 15.28 -7.98 8.10
N LYS A 181 14.19 -7.25 7.99
CA LYS A 181 12.97 -7.46 8.76
C LYS A 181 11.97 -8.20 7.89
N ARG A 182 11.41 -9.30 8.40
CA ARG A 182 10.33 -10.06 7.78
C ARG A 182 9.12 -10.02 8.71
N TRP A 183 7.98 -9.59 8.21
CA TRP A 183 6.73 -9.64 8.97
C TRP A 183 6.25 -11.08 9.10
N GLU A 184 5.64 -11.44 10.23
CA GLU A 184 5.11 -12.80 10.47
C GLU A 184 4.14 -13.28 9.38
N LYS A 185 3.38 -12.34 8.76
CA LYS A 185 2.47 -12.61 7.63
C LYS A 185 3.07 -12.28 6.27
N GLU A 186 4.40 -12.15 6.15
CA GLU A 186 5.03 -11.76 4.88
C GLU A 186 4.82 -12.78 3.75
N GLU A 187 4.54 -14.03 4.08
CA GLU A 187 4.21 -15.07 3.10
C GLU A 187 2.98 -14.71 2.24
N ILE A 188 2.00 -14.04 2.85
CA ILE A 188 0.81 -13.54 2.13
C ILE A 188 1.23 -12.47 1.11
N LEU A 189 2.13 -11.58 1.50
CA LEU A 189 2.65 -10.54 0.61
C LEU A 189 3.52 -11.13 -0.50
N ASP A 190 4.30 -12.16 -0.20
CA ASP A 190 5.10 -12.88 -1.19
C ASP A 190 4.18 -13.61 -2.20
N ALA A 191 3.08 -14.21 -1.73
CA ALA A 191 2.07 -14.85 -2.58
C ALA A 191 1.35 -13.82 -3.47
N ALA A 192 0.98 -12.66 -2.92
CA ALA A 192 0.36 -11.57 -3.67
C ALA A 192 1.29 -11.02 -4.76
N ASP A 193 2.59 -10.83 -4.45
CA ASP A 193 3.61 -10.40 -5.40
C ASP A 193 3.86 -11.44 -6.51
N ALA A 194 3.88 -12.73 -6.16
CA ALA A 194 3.98 -13.81 -7.12
C ALA A 194 2.78 -13.85 -8.07
N LEU A 195 1.56 -13.68 -7.53
CA LEU A 195 0.33 -13.63 -8.32
C LEU A 195 0.32 -12.41 -9.26
N LEU A 196 0.78 -11.24 -8.80
CA LEU A 196 0.91 -10.05 -9.64
C LEU A 196 1.89 -10.28 -10.80
N LYS A 197 3.04 -10.94 -10.55
CA LYS A 197 4.02 -11.30 -11.60
C LYS A 197 3.46 -12.27 -12.64
N GLN A 198 2.55 -13.17 -12.23
CA GLN A 198 1.85 -14.08 -13.14
C GLN A 198 0.79 -13.36 -14.00
N ASN A 199 0.39 -12.15 -13.61
CA ASN A 199 -0.61 -11.33 -14.29
C ASN A 199 0.00 -9.99 -14.79
N PRO A 200 0.93 -9.99 -15.74
CA PRO A 200 1.67 -8.80 -16.15
C PRO A 200 0.79 -7.69 -16.74
N ASP A 201 -0.37 -8.05 -17.25
CA ASP A 201 -1.34 -7.11 -17.83
C ASP A 201 -2.29 -6.48 -16.80
N ALA A 202 -2.29 -6.94 -15.56
CA ALA A 202 -3.25 -6.50 -14.54
C ALA A 202 -3.25 -4.98 -14.36
N MET A 203 -2.07 -4.36 -14.24
CA MET A 203 -1.96 -2.92 -14.08
C MET A 203 -2.43 -2.12 -15.30
N ARG A 204 -2.17 -2.61 -16.51
CA ARG A 204 -2.67 -2.01 -17.75
C ARG A 204 -4.19 -2.11 -17.85
N GLN A 205 -4.74 -3.28 -17.49
CA GLN A 205 -6.18 -3.51 -17.45
C GLN A 205 -6.85 -2.58 -16.43
N ARG A 206 -6.34 -2.50 -15.20
CA ARG A 206 -6.81 -1.57 -14.19
C ARG A 206 -6.86 -0.13 -14.72
N LYS A 207 -5.75 0.37 -15.27
CA LYS A 207 -5.67 1.73 -15.79
C LYS A 207 -6.76 2.02 -16.82
N ARG A 208 -6.95 1.14 -17.77
CA ARG A 208 -7.96 1.31 -18.82
C ARG A 208 -9.41 1.38 -18.29
N LEU A 209 -9.71 0.64 -17.22
CA LEU A 209 -11.07 0.45 -16.74
C LEU A 209 -11.43 1.44 -15.65
N VAL A 210 -10.55 1.66 -14.68
CA VAL A 210 -10.83 2.54 -13.54
C VAL A 210 -10.78 4.02 -13.92
N GLU A 211 -9.93 4.41 -14.87
CA GLU A 211 -9.86 5.81 -15.32
C GLU A 211 -11.07 6.22 -16.17
N HIS A 212 -11.77 5.27 -16.80
CA HIS A 212 -12.92 5.56 -17.68
C HIS A 212 -14.11 6.19 -16.95
N PRO A 213 -14.63 5.67 -15.82
CA PRO A 213 -15.72 6.29 -15.08
C PRO A 213 -15.38 7.72 -14.64
N TYR A 214 -14.17 7.96 -14.13
CA TYR A 214 -13.72 9.28 -13.73
C TYR A 214 -13.57 10.24 -14.92
N GLY A 215 -13.09 9.76 -16.06
CA GLY A 215 -13.03 10.52 -17.30
C GLY A 215 -14.43 10.94 -17.76
N THR A 216 -15.40 10.04 -17.70
CA THR A 216 -16.79 10.32 -18.02
C THR A 216 -17.38 11.38 -17.08
N ILE A 217 -17.25 11.20 -15.76
CA ILE A 217 -17.78 12.16 -14.77
C ILE A 217 -17.13 13.54 -14.94
N LYS A 218 -15.82 13.61 -15.09
CA LYS A 218 -15.10 14.89 -15.13
C LYS A 218 -15.23 15.60 -16.48
N HIS A 219 -15.15 14.85 -17.58
CA HIS A 219 -15.06 15.43 -18.92
C HIS A 219 -16.43 15.58 -19.61
N TRP A 220 -17.23 14.51 -19.57
CA TRP A 220 -18.54 14.51 -20.25
C TRP A 220 -19.66 15.12 -19.41
N MET A 221 -19.65 14.88 -18.08
CA MET A 221 -20.66 15.43 -17.18
C MET A 221 -20.26 16.78 -16.59
N GLY A 222 -19.04 17.27 -16.86
CA GLY A 222 -18.55 18.56 -16.40
C GLY A 222 -18.29 18.66 -14.89
N SER A 223 -18.35 17.54 -14.16
CA SER A 223 -18.16 17.50 -12.70
C SER A 223 -16.68 17.33 -12.36
N THR A 224 -15.92 18.42 -12.49
CA THR A 224 -14.48 18.41 -12.18
C THR A 224 -14.18 18.43 -10.67
N HIS A 225 -15.18 18.79 -9.86
CA HIS A 225 -15.12 18.81 -8.40
C HIS A 225 -16.54 18.67 -7.84
N PHE A 226 -16.67 18.23 -6.61
CA PHE A 226 -17.96 18.23 -5.92
C PHE A 226 -18.35 19.66 -5.59
N LEU A 227 -19.57 20.04 -5.95
CA LEU A 227 -20.15 21.34 -5.57
C LEU A 227 -20.53 21.23 -4.08
N MET A 228 -19.70 21.80 -3.22
CA MET A 228 -20.08 22.05 -1.84
C MET A 228 -20.83 23.39 -1.78
N LYS A 229 -21.98 23.36 -1.17
CA LYS A 229 -22.72 24.60 -0.87
C LYS A 229 -22.27 25.17 0.44
#